data_e899f955e7cae2a9f21de11d905bbbc9
#
_entry.id   e899f955e7cae2a9f21de11d905bbbc9
#
_cell.length_a   1.000
_cell.length_b   1.000
_cell.length_c   1.000
_cell.angle_alpha   90.00
_cell.angle_beta   90.00
_cell.angle_gamma   90.00
#
_symmetry.space_group_name_H-M   'P 1'
#
loop_
_entity.id
_entity.type
_entity.pdbx_description
1 polymer ?
#
loop_
_entity_poly.entity_id
_entity_poly.type
_entity_poly.pdbx_seq_one_letter_code
_entity_poly.pdbx_strand_id
1 'polypeptide(L)'
;MSDYRKFDAALQSAGVCYKADEPMSAHTSFKIGGPADRFVEVKTVSELQAVLNAISDENVPYFILGNGSNLLVPDEGLRGAVLTLQGDFKKVQSLANGHVLCGAGASLATVCSFARGQGLTGLEFAWGIPGQLGGAVYMNAGAYGGEMKQVVERVHFLEADGTPGVMSGEDLAFGYRKSAFMGTKRIITSAELRLESGAEAEITAKMEDFMRRRREKQPLELPSAGSVFKRPEGYFAGTLIEQCGLKGFAVGGACVSEKHAGFIVNKGGATCADVEALIRAIQDTVFQATGVELEPEIRRISLSE
;
A
#
# COMPACT_ATOMS: atom_id res chain seq x y z
N MET A 1 -5.25 22.37 18.86
CA MET A 1 -5.60 22.13 17.44
C MET A 1 -4.64 22.93 16.59
N SER A 2 -4.01 22.31 15.60
CA SER A 2 -3.16 23.02 14.64
C SER A 2 -4.03 23.98 13.81
N ASP A 3 -3.51 25.17 13.52
CA ASP A 3 -4.24 26.16 12.71
C ASP A 3 -3.97 25.91 11.23
N TYR A 4 -4.91 25.33 10.53
CA TYR A 4 -4.80 25.00 9.09
C TYR A 4 -5.32 26.10 8.15
N ARG A 5 -5.73 27.29 8.65
CA ARG A 5 -6.37 28.32 7.81
C ARG A 5 -5.53 28.75 6.62
N LYS A 6 -4.20 28.93 6.80
CA LYS A 6 -3.32 29.32 5.70
C LYS A 6 -3.09 28.15 4.72
N PHE A 7 -2.91 26.93 5.24
CA PHE A 7 -2.81 25.73 4.42
C PHE A 7 -4.08 25.53 3.57
N ASP A 8 -5.26 25.61 4.18
CA ASP A 8 -6.54 25.52 3.49
C ASP A 8 -6.72 26.59 2.41
N ALA A 9 -6.31 27.83 2.70
CA ALA A 9 -6.35 28.93 1.72
C ALA A 9 -5.41 28.68 0.53
N ALA A 10 -4.22 28.11 0.77
CA ALA A 10 -3.27 27.75 -0.30
C ALA A 10 -3.84 26.61 -1.17
N LEU A 11 -4.45 25.57 -0.58
CA LEU A 11 -5.11 24.51 -1.34
C LEU A 11 -6.24 25.05 -2.21
N GLN A 12 -7.10 25.93 -1.65
CA GLN A 12 -8.19 26.55 -2.39
C GLN A 12 -7.69 27.41 -3.55
N SER A 13 -6.61 28.19 -3.33
CA SER A 13 -6.00 29.01 -4.38
C SER A 13 -5.42 28.16 -5.52
N ALA A 14 -4.92 26.97 -5.21
CA ALA A 14 -4.41 25.99 -6.17
C ALA A 14 -5.52 25.15 -6.82
N GLY A 15 -6.80 25.32 -6.44
CA GLY A 15 -7.92 24.53 -6.93
C GLY A 15 -7.93 23.08 -6.45
N VAL A 16 -7.18 22.77 -5.37
CA VAL A 16 -7.02 21.42 -4.83
C VAL A 16 -8.17 21.10 -3.87
N CYS A 17 -8.83 19.97 -4.10
CA CYS A 17 -9.91 19.50 -3.22
C CYS A 17 -9.36 18.86 -1.95
N TYR A 18 -9.97 19.19 -0.81
CA TYR A 18 -9.67 18.52 0.46
C TYR A 18 -10.93 18.37 1.33
N LYS A 19 -10.84 17.47 2.29
CA LYS A 19 -11.83 17.29 3.35
C LYS A 19 -11.14 17.46 4.69
N ALA A 20 -11.83 18.08 5.65
CA ALA A 20 -11.39 18.19 7.02
C ALA A 20 -11.96 17.02 7.84
N ASP A 21 -11.20 16.56 8.84
CA ASP A 21 -11.60 15.52 9.81
C ASP A 21 -12.12 14.23 9.13
N GLU A 22 -11.52 13.85 8.00
CA GLU A 22 -11.96 12.70 7.19
C GLU A 22 -11.58 11.38 7.86
N PRO A 23 -12.56 10.49 8.16
CA PRO A 23 -12.29 9.21 8.82
C PRO A 23 -11.44 8.30 7.93
N MET A 24 -10.25 7.94 8.41
CA MET A 24 -9.32 7.08 7.68
C MET A 24 -9.83 5.65 7.52
N SER A 25 -10.75 5.20 8.38
CA SER A 25 -11.43 3.91 8.22
C SER A 25 -12.18 3.79 6.88
N ALA A 26 -12.59 4.90 6.27
CA ALA A 26 -13.18 4.93 4.92
C ALA A 26 -12.14 4.66 3.81
N HIS A 27 -10.85 4.91 4.08
CA HIS A 27 -9.74 4.90 3.12
C HIS A 27 -8.72 3.79 3.36
N THR A 28 -8.98 2.87 4.28
CA THR A 28 -8.17 1.68 4.53
C THR A 28 -8.94 0.40 4.21
N SER A 29 -8.25 -0.62 3.71
CA SER A 29 -8.85 -1.94 3.49
C SER A 29 -9.20 -2.65 4.81
N PHE A 30 -8.55 -2.27 5.91
CA PHE A 30 -8.81 -2.79 7.24
C PHE A 30 -10.06 -2.18 7.89
N LYS A 31 -10.56 -1.05 7.35
CA LYS A 31 -11.69 -0.29 7.90
C LYS A 31 -11.45 0.18 9.33
N ILE A 32 -10.20 0.52 9.65
CA ILE A 32 -9.72 1.02 10.95
C ILE A 32 -9.02 2.37 10.72
N GLY A 33 -9.18 3.28 11.66
CA GLY A 33 -8.49 4.56 11.71
C GLY A 33 -9.40 5.74 12.03
N GLY A 34 -8.94 6.58 12.93
CA GLY A 34 -9.55 7.85 13.27
C GLY A 34 -9.39 8.90 12.15
N PRO A 35 -9.81 10.16 12.41
CA PRO A 35 -9.82 11.19 11.37
C PRO A 35 -8.42 11.71 11.02
N ALA A 36 -8.19 12.00 9.74
CA ALA A 36 -7.09 12.86 9.30
C ALA A 36 -7.51 14.33 9.36
N ASP A 37 -6.67 15.22 9.86
CA ASP A 37 -6.99 16.65 9.93
C ASP A 37 -7.32 17.22 8.54
N ARG A 38 -6.56 16.80 7.51
CA ARG A 38 -6.83 17.13 6.11
C ARG A 38 -6.61 15.91 5.23
N PHE A 39 -7.61 15.58 4.42
CA PHE A 39 -7.55 14.56 3.38
C PHE A 39 -7.57 15.27 2.02
N VAL A 40 -6.47 15.21 1.28
CA VAL A 40 -6.23 16.03 0.09
C VAL A 40 -6.19 15.15 -1.16
N GLU A 41 -6.99 15.48 -2.18
CA GLU A 41 -7.01 14.79 -3.46
C GLU A 41 -6.19 15.57 -4.49
N VAL A 42 -5.07 15.02 -4.93
CA VAL A 42 -4.14 15.63 -5.88
C VAL A 42 -4.27 14.96 -7.24
N LYS A 43 -4.52 15.74 -8.30
CA LYS A 43 -4.85 15.21 -9.63
C LYS A 43 -3.74 15.38 -10.66
N THR A 44 -2.86 16.36 -10.48
CA THR A 44 -1.77 16.68 -11.42
C THR A 44 -0.45 16.91 -10.67
N VAL A 45 0.67 16.83 -11.39
CA VAL A 45 1.99 17.15 -10.82
C VAL A 45 2.05 18.59 -10.34
N SER A 46 1.45 19.53 -11.06
CA SER A 46 1.40 20.94 -10.65
C SER A 46 0.62 21.15 -9.36
N GLU A 47 -0.51 20.46 -9.19
CA GLU A 47 -1.24 20.45 -7.92
C GLU A 47 -0.40 19.86 -6.79
N LEU A 48 0.32 18.75 -7.04
CA LEU A 48 1.18 18.11 -6.04
C LEU A 48 2.30 19.07 -5.59
N GLN A 49 2.93 19.78 -6.53
CA GLN A 49 3.95 20.77 -6.22
C GLN A 49 3.38 21.95 -5.40
N ALA A 50 2.19 22.44 -5.74
CA ALA A 50 1.53 23.49 -4.96
C ALA A 50 1.19 23.04 -3.53
N VAL A 51 0.73 21.79 -3.37
CA VAL A 51 0.47 21.19 -2.05
C VAL A 51 1.75 21.04 -1.24
N LEU A 52 2.85 20.58 -1.86
CA LEU A 52 4.15 20.43 -1.18
C LEU A 52 4.72 21.78 -0.74
N ASN A 53 4.56 22.83 -1.54
CA ASN A 53 4.95 24.19 -1.15
C ASN A 53 4.14 24.65 0.08
N ALA A 54 2.81 24.48 0.04
CA ALA A 54 1.95 24.84 1.17
C ALA A 54 2.28 24.02 2.44
N ILE A 55 2.61 22.75 2.30
CA ILE A 55 3.09 21.87 3.39
C ILE A 55 4.39 22.40 3.99
N SER A 56 5.33 22.80 3.13
CA SER A 56 6.63 23.37 3.56
C SER A 56 6.47 24.70 4.28
N ASP A 57 5.65 25.61 3.71
CA ASP A 57 5.44 26.95 4.25
C ASP A 57 4.77 26.94 5.64
N GLU A 58 3.83 26.03 5.84
CA GLU A 58 3.04 25.93 7.08
C GLU A 58 3.53 24.79 8.01
N ASN A 59 4.62 24.10 7.65
CA ASN A 59 5.18 22.96 8.39
C ASN A 59 4.13 21.88 8.72
N VAL A 60 3.28 21.53 7.76
CA VAL A 60 2.22 20.52 7.93
C VAL A 60 2.82 19.11 7.75
N PRO A 61 2.75 18.23 8.75
CA PRO A 61 3.11 16.83 8.55
C PRO A 61 2.22 16.19 7.49
N TYR A 62 2.77 15.28 6.68
CA TYR A 62 1.95 14.65 5.64
C TYR A 62 2.30 13.18 5.38
N PHE A 63 1.36 12.46 4.78
CA PHE A 63 1.50 11.08 4.37
C PHE A 63 0.87 10.86 3.00
N ILE A 64 1.54 10.08 2.13
CA ILE A 64 0.98 9.69 0.82
C ILE A 64 0.24 8.38 0.98
N LEU A 65 -1.06 8.41 0.72
CA LEU A 65 -1.94 7.27 0.83
C LEU A 65 -2.27 6.68 -0.55
N GLY A 66 -2.00 5.40 -0.71
CA GLY A 66 -2.57 4.58 -1.78
C GLY A 66 -3.94 4.00 -1.37
N ASN A 67 -4.18 2.73 -1.64
CA ASN A 67 -5.43 2.04 -1.22
C ASN A 67 -5.50 1.70 0.28
N GLY A 68 -4.54 2.08 1.09
CA GLY A 68 -4.52 1.75 2.51
C GLY A 68 -4.54 0.25 2.82
N SER A 69 -4.00 -0.57 1.90
CA SER A 69 -4.12 -2.04 1.98
C SER A 69 -3.03 -2.73 2.79
N ASN A 70 -2.07 -1.97 3.31
CA ASN A 70 -1.00 -2.46 4.18
C ASN A 70 -0.79 -1.54 5.40
N LEU A 71 -1.86 -0.87 5.84
CA LEU A 71 -1.76 0.19 6.84
C LEU A 71 -2.66 -0.10 8.04
N LEU A 72 -2.15 0.26 9.21
CA LEU A 72 -2.88 0.37 10.45
C LEU A 72 -2.84 1.85 10.89
N VAL A 73 -3.99 2.50 10.87
CA VAL A 73 -4.13 3.91 11.22
C VAL A 73 -4.59 4.02 12.67
N PRO A 74 -3.96 4.89 13.49
CA PRO A 74 -4.33 5.09 14.88
C PRO A 74 -5.80 5.50 15.08
N ASP A 75 -6.37 5.12 16.23
CA ASP A 75 -7.76 5.44 16.58
C ASP A 75 -7.96 6.93 16.83
N GLU A 76 -6.93 7.62 17.35
CA GLU A 76 -6.88 9.07 17.51
C GLU A 76 -6.78 9.83 16.18
N GLY A 77 -6.52 9.12 15.08
CA GLY A 77 -6.35 9.69 13.75
C GLY A 77 -4.96 10.26 13.48
N LEU A 78 -4.85 11.10 12.46
CA LEU A 78 -3.60 11.64 11.94
C LEU A 78 -3.60 13.16 12.00
N ARG A 79 -2.63 13.73 12.75
CA ARG A 79 -2.44 15.19 12.86
C ARG A 79 -1.60 15.69 11.71
N GLY A 80 -2.23 16.16 10.64
CA GLY A 80 -1.58 16.60 9.41
C GLY A 80 -2.43 16.34 8.17
N ALA A 81 -1.77 16.26 6.99
CA ALA A 81 -2.41 16.04 5.72
C ALA A 81 -2.16 14.63 5.19
N VAL A 82 -3.21 13.95 4.75
CA VAL A 82 -3.13 12.71 3.99
C VAL A 82 -3.41 13.02 2.52
N LEU A 83 -2.42 12.78 1.65
CA LEU A 83 -2.49 13.06 0.24
C LEU A 83 -2.81 11.80 -0.56
N THR A 84 -3.79 11.86 -1.47
CA THR A 84 -4.09 10.78 -2.41
C THR A 84 -3.86 11.23 -3.85
N LEU A 85 -3.25 10.35 -4.65
CA LEU A 85 -2.92 10.62 -6.04
C LEU A 85 -4.06 10.14 -6.95
N GLN A 86 -4.73 11.09 -7.62
CA GLN A 86 -5.90 10.91 -8.46
C GLN A 86 -5.63 11.40 -9.89
N GLY A 87 -6.63 11.55 -10.71
CA GLY A 87 -6.54 12.19 -12.03
C GLY A 87 -5.45 11.60 -12.92
N ASP A 88 -4.47 12.42 -13.29
CA ASP A 88 -3.35 12.04 -14.16
C ASP A 88 -2.49 10.92 -13.57
N PHE A 89 -2.39 10.84 -12.26
CA PHE A 89 -1.67 9.76 -11.56
C PHE A 89 -2.33 8.37 -11.70
N LYS A 90 -3.53 8.27 -12.26
CA LYS A 90 -4.20 6.98 -12.56
C LYS A 90 -4.04 6.53 -13.99
N LYS A 91 -3.41 7.32 -14.86
CA LYS A 91 -3.22 6.98 -16.27
C LYS A 91 -2.27 5.81 -16.44
N VAL A 92 -2.59 4.96 -17.42
CA VAL A 92 -1.75 3.85 -17.88
C VAL A 92 -1.62 4.01 -19.39
N GLN A 93 -0.39 4.02 -19.89
CA GLN A 93 -0.10 4.30 -21.31
C GLN A 93 0.94 3.32 -21.84
N SER A 94 0.71 2.81 -23.06
CA SER A 94 1.71 2.03 -23.77
C SER A 94 2.85 2.93 -24.25
N LEU A 95 4.07 2.48 -24.06
CA LEU A 95 5.27 3.03 -24.68
C LEU A 95 5.80 2.04 -25.71
N ALA A 96 6.87 2.39 -26.41
CA ALA A 96 7.50 1.48 -27.35
C ALA A 96 8.13 0.24 -26.69
N ASN A 97 8.30 -0.84 -27.42
CA ASN A 97 9.09 -2.02 -27.03
C ASN A 97 8.64 -2.73 -25.74
N GLY A 98 7.33 -2.86 -25.50
CA GLY A 98 6.80 -3.54 -24.32
C GLY A 98 6.86 -2.73 -23.03
N HIS A 99 7.24 -1.46 -23.10
CA HIS A 99 7.20 -0.58 -21.94
C HIS A 99 5.79 -0.02 -21.71
N VAL A 100 5.44 0.14 -20.44
CA VAL A 100 4.16 0.72 -20.00
C VAL A 100 4.44 1.77 -18.95
N LEU A 101 4.02 3.02 -19.18
CA LEU A 101 4.06 4.09 -18.19
C LEU A 101 2.77 4.06 -17.37
N CYS A 102 2.92 3.91 -16.08
CA CYS A 102 1.79 3.80 -15.15
C CYS A 102 1.91 4.85 -14.05
N GLY A 103 0.87 5.64 -13.84
CA GLY A 103 0.80 6.58 -12.73
C GLY A 103 0.71 5.87 -11.39
N ALA A 104 1.31 6.47 -10.35
CA ALA A 104 1.40 5.87 -9.02
C ALA A 104 0.04 5.60 -8.35
N GLY A 105 -1.01 6.37 -8.72
CA GLY A 105 -2.38 6.20 -8.29
C GLY A 105 -3.18 5.17 -9.07
N ALA A 106 -2.61 4.56 -10.12
CA ALA A 106 -3.28 3.49 -10.87
C ALA A 106 -3.42 2.23 -10.01
N SER A 107 -4.59 1.60 -9.98
CA SER A 107 -4.77 0.33 -9.29
C SER A 107 -3.98 -0.77 -9.99
N LEU A 108 -3.40 -1.71 -9.22
CA LEU A 108 -2.72 -2.86 -9.82
C LEU A 108 -3.65 -3.67 -10.73
N ALA A 109 -4.93 -3.76 -10.40
CA ALA A 109 -5.93 -4.39 -11.24
C ALA A 109 -6.06 -3.69 -12.61
N THR A 110 -6.06 -2.35 -12.63
CA THR A 110 -6.07 -1.56 -13.89
C THR A 110 -4.80 -1.81 -14.70
N VAL A 111 -3.63 -1.78 -14.05
CA VAL A 111 -2.34 -1.99 -14.72
C VAL A 111 -2.25 -3.41 -15.31
N CYS A 112 -2.63 -4.44 -14.54
CA CYS A 112 -2.65 -5.83 -15.02
C CYS A 112 -3.63 -6.04 -16.18
N SER A 113 -4.84 -5.46 -16.09
CA SER A 113 -5.84 -5.56 -17.16
C SER A 113 -5.37 -4.87 -18.43
N PHE A 114 -4.72 -3.71 -18.30
CA PHE A 114 -4.12 -3.01 -19.43
C PHE A 114 -3.02 -3.85 -20.10
N ALA A 115 -2.07 -4.38 -19.30
CA ALA A 115 -0.98 -5.22 -19.82
C ALA A 115 -1.52 -6.45 -20.55
N ARG A 116 -2.50 -7.16 -19.97
CA ARG A 116 -3.17 -8.29 -20.64
C ARG A 116 -3.78 -7.89 -21.98
N GLY A 117 -4.53 -6.78 -22.03
CA GLY A 117 -5.16 -6.31 -23.26
C GLY A 117 -4.18 -5.86 -24.36
N GLN A 118 -2.91 -5.62 -23.99
CA GLN A 118 -1.80 -5.37 -24.92
C GLN A 118 -0.97 -6.63 -25.25
N GLY A 119 -1.36 -7.82 -24.76
CA GLY A 119 -0.59 -9.04 -24.91
C GLY A 119 0.79 -8.98 -24.22
N LEU A 120 0.85 -8.32 -23.06
CA LEU A 120 2.09 -8.16 -22.27
C LEU A 120 2.04 -9.01 -21.01
N THR A 121 2.99 -9.93 -20.86
CA THR A 121 3.18 -10.83 -19.71
C THR A 121 4.20 -10.30 -18.72
N GLY A 122 4.18 -10.80 -17.48
CA GLY A 122 5.12 -10.48 -16.40
C GLY A 122 4.46 -9.82 -15.19
N LEU A 123 3.20 -9.34 -15.29
CA LEU A 123 2.46 -8.69 -14.22
C LEU A 123 1.38 -9.56 -13.55
N GLU A 124 1.22 -10.81 -13.97
CA GLU A 124 0.12 -11.67 -13.50
C GLU A 124 0.15 -11.90 -11.98
N PHE A 125 1.36 -11.90 -11.38
CA PHE A 125 1.53 -12.02 -9.92
C PHE A 125 0.83 -10.88 -9.14
N ALA A 126 0.72 -9.70 -9.74
CA ALA A 126 0.12 -8.53 -9.13
C ALA A 126 -1.42 -8.52 -9.20
N TRP A 127 -2.00 -9.41 -10.02
CA TRP A 127 -3.45 -9.56 -10.14
C TRP A 127 -4.08 -9.98 -8.80
N GLY A 128 -5.01 -9.15 -8.33
CA GLY A 128 -5.67 -9.38 -7.05
C GLY A 128 -4.91 -8.85 -5.82
N ILE A 129 -3.73 -8.22 -5.96
CA ILE A 129 -3.16 -7.40 -4.88
C ILE A 129 -4.00 -6.11 -4.80
N PRO A 130 -4.62 -5.79 -3.64
CA PRO A 130 -5.54 -4.65 -3.52
C PRO A 130 -4.81 -3.32 -3.33
N GLY A 131 -3.79 -3.04 -4.17
CA GLY A 131 -2.91 -1.88 -4.06
C GLY A 131 -2.95 -0.96 -5.27
N GLN A 132 -2.32 0.20 -5.12
CA GLN A 132 -1.94 1.09 -6.22
C GLN A 132 -0.47 0.91 -6.57
N LEU A 133 -0.09 1.29 -7.79
CA LEU A 133 1.26 1.12 -8.31
C LEU A 133 2.32 1.78 -7.41
N GLY A 134 2.10 3.02 -6.96
CA GLY A 134 3.06 3.72 -6.09
C GLY A 134 3.35 2.95 -4.81
N GLY A 135 2.31 2.45 -4.13
CA GLY A 135 2.46 1.60 -2.94
C GLY A 135 3.12 0.25 -3.26
N ALA A 136 2.83 -0.33 -4.42
CA ALA A 136 3.45 -1.58 -4.85
C ALA A 136 4.95 -1.42 -5.13
N VAL A 137 5.36 -0.35 -5.79
CA VAL A 137 6.78 0.02 -6.00
C VAL A 137 7.46 0.30 -4.67
N TYR A 138 6.84 1.11 -3.80
CA TYR A 138 7.36 1.44 -2.47
C TYR A 138 7.69 0.20 -1.64
N MET A 139 6.81 -0.80 -1.66
CA MET A 139 6.93 -2.05 -0.89
C MET A 139 7.64 -3.17 -1.65
N ASN A 140 8.07 -2.98 -2.91
CA ASN A 140 8.43 -4.10 -3.78
C ASN A 140 7.40 -5.23 -3.66
N ALA A 141 6.14 -4.92 -3.89
CA ALA A 141 5.03 -5.85 -3.70
C ALA A 141 5.23 -7.10 -4.55
N GLY A 142 4.95 -8.25 -3.96
CA GLY A 142 5.10 -9.53 -4.65
C GLY A 142 4.15 -10.61 -4.15
N ALA A 143 3.85 -11.54 -5.02
CA ALA A 143 3.04 -12.72 -4.75
C ALA A 143 3.35 -13.82 -5.77
N TYR A 144 3.13 -15.08 -5.42
CA TYR A 144 3.25 -16.23 -6.34
C TYR A 144 4.59 -16.33 -7.08
N GLY A 145 5.69 -15.90 -6.45
CA GLY A 145 7.04 -15.93 -7.03
C GLY A 145 7.40 -14.71 -7.90
N GLY A 146 6.46 -13.79 -8.15
CA GLY A 146 6.72 -12.53 -8.81
C GLY A 146 6.79 -11.35 -7.83
N GLU A 147 7.52 -10.30 -8.20
CA GLU A 147 7.64 -9.04 -7.43
C GLU A 147 7.89 -7.85 -8.36
N MET A 148 7.61 -6.63 -7.89
CA MET A 148 7.75 -5.40 -8.70
C MET A 148 9.16 -5.20 -9.24
N LYS A 149 10.21 -5.59 -8.52
CA LYS A 149 11.61 -5.56 -8.97
C LYS A 149 11.82 -6.20 -10.35
N GLN A 150 11.05 -7.22 -10.70
CA GLN A 150 11.23 -7.97 -11.96
C GLN A 150 10.73 -7.20 -13.18
N VAL A 151 9.86 -6.22 -12.98
CA VAL A 151 9.17 -5.50 -14.05
C VAL A 151 9.35 -3.99 -14.02
N VAL A 152 9.72 -3.39 -12.89
CA VAL A 152 9.96 -1.94 -12.77
C VAL A 152 11.34 -1.61 -13.33
N GLU A 153 11.38 -0.78 -14.36
CA GLU A 153 12.63 -0.29 -14.99
C GLU A 153 13.02 1.07 -14.46
N ARG A 154 12.05 2.01 -14.38
CA ARG A 154 12.26 3.39 -13.89
C ARG A 154 11.11 3.82 -13.00
N VAL A 155 11.43 4.70 -12.07
CA VAL A 155 10.45 5.34 -11.18
C VAL A 155 10.65 6.84 -11.23
N HIS A 156 9.59 7.56 -11.56
CA HIS A 156 9.53 9.02 -11.51
C HIS A 156 8.97 9.44 -10.15
N PHE A 157 9.58 10.44 -9.55
CA PHE A 157 9.16 10.91 -8.23
C PHE A 157 9.34 12.43 -8.09
N LEU A 158 8.76 13.01 -7.07
CA LEU A 158 9.12 14.33 -6.58
C LEU A 158 9.89 14.22 -5.28
N GLU A 159 10.91 15.04 -5.12
CA GLU A 159 11.53 15.31 -3.80
C GLU A 159 10.53 16.08 -2.92
N ALA A 160 10.85 16.23 -1.63
CA ALA A 160 9.99 16.95 -0.69
C ALA A 160 9.76 18.43 -1.04
N ASP A 161 10.68 19.03 -1.79
CA ASP A 161 10.59 20.41 -2.30
C ASP A 161 9.86 20.52 -3.65
N GLY A 162 9.30 19.41 -4.15
CA GLY A 162 8.62 19.35 -5.45
C GLY A 162 9.54 19.23 -6.66
N THR A 163 10.86 19.11 -6.48
CA THR A 163 11.81 18.88 -7.58
C THR A 163 11.61 17.48 -8.18
N PRO A 164 11.47 17.36 -9.51
CA PRO A 164 11.32 16.06 -10.15
C PRO A 164 12.62 15.27 -10.17
N GLY A 165 12.53 13.97 -9.93
CA GLY A 165 13.62 13.02 -10.02
C GLY A 165 13.21 11.74 -10.73
N VAL A 166 14.22 11.00 -11.21
CA VAL A 166 14.06 9.68 -11.83
C VAL A 166 15.11 8.73 -11.24
N MET A 167 14.69 7.49 -10.96
CA MET A 167 15.57 6.46 -10.43
C MET A 167 15.36 5.16 -11.21
N SER A 168 16.41 4.40 -11.45
CA SER A 168 16.34 3.17 -12.26
C SER A 168 17.39 2.14 -11.81
N GLY A 169 17.21 0.90 -12.25
CA GLY A 169 18.18 -0.17 -12.04
C GLY A 169 18.48 -0.42 -10.56
N GLU A 170 19.76 -0.50 -10.21
CA GLU A 170 20.23 -0.80 -8.85
C GLU A 170 19.89 0.29 -7.84
N ASP A 171 19.78 1.55 -8.29
CA ASP A 171 19.43 2.68 -7.41
C ASP A 171 18.05 2.51 -6.76
N LEU A 172 17.14 1.74 -7.38
CA LEU A 172 15.84 1.41 -6.80
C LEU A 172 15.94 0.56 -5.52
N ALA A 173 17.10 -0.05 -5.27
CA ALA A 173 17.47 -0.80 -4.06
C ALA A 173 16.37 -1.78 -3.59
N PHE A 174 15.72 -2.45 -4.54
CA PHE A 174 14.65 -3.39 -4.24
C PHE A 174 15.14 -4.61 -3.45
N GLY A 175 14.47 -4.89 -2.36
CA GLY A 175 14.64 -6.08 -1.54
C GLY A 175 13.29 -6.62 -1.07
N TYR A 176 13.30 -7.65 -0.22
CA TYR A 176 12.08 -8.19 0.34
C TYR A 176 11.32 -7.11 1.14
N ARG A 177 10.16 -6.70 0.62
CA ARG A 177 9.35 -5.60 1.18
C ARG A 177 10.12 -4.30 1.38
N LYS A 178 11.04 -3.98 0.46
CA LYS A 178 11.93 -2.83 0.56
C LYS A 178 12.18 -2.19 -0.81
N SER A 179 12.31 -0.85 -0.83
CA SER A 179 12.79 -0.04 -1.96
C SER A 179 13.58 1.17 -1.46
N ALA A 180 14.24 1.88 -2.36
CA ALA A 180 14.96 3.12 -2.08
C ALA A 180 14.05 4.28 -1.60
N PHE A 181 12.75 4.15 -1.75
CA PHE A 181 11.78 5.17 -1.33
C PHE A 181 11.42 5.08 0.15
N MET A 182 11.70 3.94 0.81
CA MET A 182 11.39 3.76 2.22
C MET A 182 12.24 4.66 3.11
N GLY A 183 11.60 5.31 4.09
CA GLY A 183 12.27 6.24 5.00
C GLY A 183 12.66 7.57 4.35
N THR A 184 12.21 7.84 3.13
CA THR A 184 12.41 9.11 2.44
C THR A 184 11.11 9.90 2.34
N LYS A 185 11.21 11.19 2.05
CA LYS A 185 10.07 12.07 1.73
C LYS A 185 9.77 12.12 0.22
N ARG A 186 10.41 11.27 -0.58
CA ARG A 186 10.18 11.16 -2.03
C ARG A 186 8.80 10.62 -2.32
N ILE A 187 8.09 11.25 -3.24
CA ILE A 187 6.74 10.88 -3.64
C ILE A 187 6.78 10.28 -5.03
N ILE A 188 6.53 8.98 -5.14
CA ILE A 188 6.42 8.27 -6.41
C ILE A 188 5.23 8.83 -7.19
N THR A 189 5.45 9.32 -8.42
CA THR A 189 4.43 9.88 -9.29
C THR A 189 4.02 8.93 -10.41
N SER A 190 4.97 8.14 -10.94
CA SER A 190 4.74 7.10 -11.94
C SER A 190 5.89 6.09 -11.98
N ALA A 191 5.67 4.96 -12.63
CA ALA A 191 6.73 4.01 -12.95
C ALA A 191 6.62 3.53 -14.40
N GLU A 192 7.76 3.30 -15.03
CA GLU A 192 7.88 2.60 -16.29
C GLU A 192 8.12 1.12 -16.02
N LEU A 193 7.22 0.29 -16.54
CA LEU A 193 7.31 -1.15 -16.44
C LEU A 193 7.80 -1.70 -17.77
N ARG A 194 8.74 -2.65 -17.71
CA ARG A 194 9.21 -3.42 -18.88
C ARG A 194 8.59 -4.80 -18.82
N LEU A 195 7.77 -5.12 -19.82
CA LEU A 195 7.02 -6.36 -19.91
C LEU A 195 7.38 -7.07 -21.22
N GLU A 196 7.13 -8.37 -21.29
CA GLU A 196 7.41 -9.19 -22.46
C GLU A 196 6.12 -9.47 -23.23
N SER A 197 6.25 -9.72 -24.53
CA SER A 197 5.10 -10.17 -25.35
C SER A 197 4.68 -11.58 -24.93
N GLY A 198 3.37 -11.80 -24.82
CA GLY A 198 2.79 -13.09 -24.46
C GLY A 198 1.42 -13.29 -25.09
N ALA A 199 0.95 -14.53 -25.11
CA ALA A 199 -0.39 -14.85 -25.58
C ALA A 199 -1.44 -14.42 -24.54
N GLU A 200 -2.42 -13.61 -24.93
CA GLU A 200 -3.46 -13.10 -24.03
C GLU A 200 -4.19 -14.23 -23.26
N ALA A 201 -4.43 -15.37 -23.93
CA ALA A 201 -5.07 -16.53 -23.33
C ALA A 201 -4.25 -17.12 -22.17
N GLU A 202 -2.92 -17.20 -22.30
CA GLU A 202 -2.01 -17.71 -21.27
C GLU A 202 -1.91 -16.73 -20.10
N ILE A 203 -1.81 -15.42 -20.38
CA ILE A 203 -1.83 -14.35 -19.37
C ILE A 203 -3.13 -14.43 -18.56
N THR A 204 -4.27 -14.53 -19.26
CA THR A 204 -5.58 -14.63 -18.62
C THR A 204 -5.68 -15.86 -17.72
N ALA A 205 -5.29 -17.03 -18.23
CA ALA A 205 -5.33 -18.28 -17.47
C ALA A 205 -4.49 -18.21 -16.18
N LYS A 206 -3.31 -17.59 -16.26
CA LYS A 206 -2.41 -17.40 -15.11
C LYS A 206 -2.99 -16.41 -14.09
N MET A 207 -3.57 -15.29 -14.54
CA MET A 207 -4.27 -14.34 -13.69
C MET A 207 -5.46 -14.97 -12.96
N GLU A 208 -6.27 -15.78 -13.67
CA GLU A 208 -7.41 -16.50 -13.11
C GLU A 208 -6.99 -17.55 -12.07
N ASP A 209 -5.92 -18.30 -12.34
CA ASP A 209 -5.36 -19.26 -11.39
C ASP A 209 -4.91 -18.58 -10.10
N PHE A 210 -4.17 -17.46 -10.19
CA PHE A 210 -3.74 -16.71 -9.01
C PHE A 210 -4.93 -16.14 -8.23
N MET A 211 -5.95 -15.63 -8.92
CA MET A 211 -7.16 -15.14 -8.27
C MET A 211 -7.94 -16.27 -7.59
N ARG A 212 -8.06 -17.45 -8.22
CA ARG A 212 -8.67 -18.63 -7.64
C ARG A 212 -7.96 -19.04 -6.34
N ARG A 213 -6.62 -19.15 -6.37
CA ARG A 213 -5.81 -19.47 -5.17
C ARG A 213 -5.99 -18.44 -4.05
N ARG A 214 -6.14 -17.15 -4.40
CA ARG A 214 -6.43 -16.11 -3.40
C ARG A 214 -7.78 -16.32 -2.75
N ARG A 215 -8.83 -16.53 -3.55
CA ARG A 215 -10.19 -16.78 -3.04
C ARG A 215 -10.27 -18.01 -2.16
N GLU A 216 -9.53 -19.07 -2.50
CA GLU A 216 -9.49 -20.30 -1.72
C GLU A 216 -8.76 -20.13 -0.37
N LYS A 217 -7.66 -19.35 -0.35
CA LYS A 217 -6.74 -19.31 0.79
C LYS A 217 -6.80 -18.07 1.65
N GLN A 218 -7.30 -16.93 1.14
CA GLN A 218 -7.29 -15.66 1.86
C GLN A 218 -8.70 -15.22 2.26
N PRO A 219 -8.87 -14.52 3.40
CA PRO A 219 -10.17 -14.07 3.91
C PRO A 219 -10.62 -12.79 3.19
N LEU A 220 -10.85 -12.85 1.87
CA LEU A 220 -11.18 -11.68 1.05
C LEU A 220 -12.55 -11.08 1.36
N GLU A 221 -13.40 -11.82 2.06
CA GLU A 221 -14.75 -11.44 2.50
C GLU A 221 -14.75 -10.50 3.72
N LEU A 222 -13.64 -10.41 4.45
CA LEU A 222 -13.51 -9.57 5.66
C LEU A 222 -12.45 -8.48 5.47
N PRO A 223 -12.66 -7.29 6.06
CA PRO A 223 -11.65 -6.22 6.03
C PRO A 223 -10.34 -6.67 6.70
N SER A 224 -9.21 -6.41 6.04
CA SER A 224 -7.87 -6.71 6.54
C SER A 224 -6.83 -5.83 5.85
N ALA A 225 -5.61 -5.80 6.36
CA ALA A 225 -4.45 -5.15 5.73
C ALA A 225 -3.48 -6.17 5.11
N GLY A 226 -3.99 -7.30 4.62
CA GLY A 226 -3.16 -8.36 4.06
C GLY A 226 -2.51 -9.24 5.13
N SER A 227 -1.37 -9.85 4.80
CA SER A 227 -0.56 -10.61 5.76
C SER A 227 0.04 -9.67 6.80
N VAL A 228 -0.15 -10.01 8.08
CA VAL A 228 0.26 -9.13 9.19
C VAL A 228 1.75 -9.19 9.46
N PHE A 229 2.37 -10.36 9.24
CA PHE A 229 3.77 -10.58 9.54
C PHE A 229 4.59 -10.87 8.29
N LYS A 230 5.83 -10.41 8.27
CA LYS A 230 6.83 -10.81 7.30
C LYS A 230 7.10 -12.30 7.42
N ARG A 231 7.62 -12.88 6.34
CA ARG A 231 8.04 -14.27 6.34
C ARG A 231 9.35 -14.40 7.14
N PRO A 232 9.39 -15.15 8.27
CA PRO A 232 10.63 -15.42 8.98
C PRO A 232 11.54 -16.31 8.14
N GLU A 233 12.85 -16.21 8.37
CA GLU A 233 13.82 -17.06 7.68
C GLU A 233 13.56 -18.54 7.99
N GLY A 234 13.45 -19.35 6.95
CA GLY A 234 13.18 -20.80 7.08
C GLY A 234 11.73 -21.18 7.44
N TYR A 235 10.85 -20.21 7.71
CA TYR A 235 9.48 -20.48 8.18
C TYR A 235 8.42 -19.71 7.39
N PHE A 236 7.15 -20.03 7.68
CA PHE A 236 5.99 -19.26 7.25
C PHE A 236 5.23 -18.77 8.47
N ALA A 237 5.07 -17.47 8.62
CA ALA A 237 4.39 -16.88 9.78
C ALA A 237 2.99 -17.48 10.01
N GLY A 238 2.17 -17.61 8.95
CA GLY A 238 0.85 -18.20 9.06
C GLY A 238 0.86 -19.64 9.58
N THR A 239 1.86 -20.46 9.18
CA THR A 239 2.00 -21.84 9.67
C THR A 239 2.36 -21.88 11.15
N LEU A 240 3.30 -21.03 11.60
CA LEU A 240 3.66 -20.93 13.02
C LEU A 240 2.47 -20.53 13.89
N ILE A 241 1.71 -19.52 13.44
CA ILE A 241 0.51 -19.03 14.14
C ILE A 241 -0.56 -20.14 14.23
N GLU A 242 -0.77 -20.89 13.14
CA GLU A 242 -1.72 -21.99 13.10
C GLU A 242 -1.29 -23.16 14.02
N GLN A 243 0.00 -23.51 14.04
CA GLN A 243 0.56 -24.54 14.93
C GLN A 243 0.41 -24.18 16.41
N CYS A 244 0.42 -22.89 16.74
CA CYS A 244 0.14 -22.39 18.08
C CYS A 244 -1.36 -22.35 18.44
N GLY A 245 -2.25 -22.82 17.54
CA GLY A 245 -3.69 -22.90 17.79
C GLY A 245 -4.40 -21.52 17.81
N LEU A 246 -3.80 -20.48 17.18
CA LEU A 246 -4.29 -19.11 17.27
C LEU A 246 -5.35 -18.74 16.22
N LYS A 247 -5.76 -19.63 15.32
CA LYS A 247 -6.91 -19.36 14.42
C LYS A 247 -8.17 -19.04 15.24
N GLY A 248 -8.87 -17.97 14.87
CA GLY A 248 -10.07 -17.51 15.58
C GLY A 248 -9.80 -16.77 16.89
N PHE A 249 -8.54 -16.71 17.36
CA PHE A 249 -8.19 -15.93 18.53
C PHE A 249 -8.44 -14.44 18.28
N ALA A 250 -9.12 -13.77 19.20
CA ALA A 250 -9.61 -12.40 19.02
C ALA A 250 -9.29 -11.50 20.20
N VAL A 251 -9.09 -10.22 19.90
CA VAL A 251 -9.02 -9.13 20.88
C VAL A 251 -9.96 -8.03 20.36
N GLY A 252 -10.98 -7.67 21.14
CA GLY A 252 -12.01 -6.75 20.71
C GLY A 252 -12.65 -7.17 19.37
N GLY A 253 -12.66 -6.29 18.40
CA GLY A 253 -13.16 -6.58 17.05
C GLY A 253 -12.13 -7.21 16.09
N ALA A 254 -10.85 -7.30 16.48
CA ALA A 254 -9.78 -7.89 15.67
C ALA A 254 -9.68 -9.39 15.93
N CYS A 255 -9.49 -10.19 14.87
CA CYS A 255 -9.45 -11.66 14.97
C CYS A 255 -8.43 -12.25 14.00
N VAL A 256 -7.68 -13.27 14.44
CA VAL A 256 -6.88 -14.13 13.53
C VAL A 256 -7.82 -14.88 12.62
N SER A 257 -7.62 -14.78 11.32
CA SER A 257 -8.51 -15.41 10.34
C SER A 257 -8.48 -16.94 10.45
N GLU A 258 -9.67 -17.54 10.50
CA GLU A 258 -9.84 -19.00 10.43
C GLU A 258 -9.34 -19.59 9.11
N LYS A 259 -9.42 -18.81 8.03
CA LYS A 259 -9.05 -19.25 6.68
C LYS A 259 -7.54 -19.19 6.46
N HIS A 260 -6.86 -18.18 7.01
CA HIS A 260 -5.42 -17.99 6.86
C HIS A 260 -4.84 -17.31 8.11
N ALA A 261 -4.15 -18.05 8.94
CA ALA A 261 -3.64 -17.57 10.23
C ALA A 261 -2.64 -16.37 10.14
N GLY A 262 -2.03 -16.13 8.98
CA GLY A 262 -1.20 -14.94 8.73
C GLY A 262 -1.98 -13.63 8.57
N PHE A 263 -3.32 -13.67 8.57
CA PHE A 263 -4.19 -12.50 8.44
C PHE A 263 -4.90 -12.20 9.76
N ILE A 264 -4.93 -10.92 10.12
CA ILE A 264 -5.88 -10.40 11.10
C ILE A 264 -7.02 -9.75 10.33
N VAL A 265 -8.25 -10.06 10.70
CA VAL A 265 -9.46 -9.52 10.08
C VAL A 265 -10.25 -8.68 11.07
N ASN A 266 -10.95 -7.67 10.57
CA ASN A 266 -11.90 -6.89 11.33
C ASN A 266 -13.29 -7.57 11.23
N LYS A 267 -13.76 -8.14 12.33
CA LYS A 267 -15.09 -8.78 12.43
C LYS A 267 -16.23 -7.79 12.68
N GLY A 268 -15.90 -6.51 12.75
CA GLY A 268 -16.79 -5.39 13.05
C GLY A 268 -16.33 -4.63 14.28
N GLY A 269 -16.16 -3.30 14.14
CA GLY A 269 -15.79 -2.43 15.23
C GLY A 269 -14.37 -2.61 15.79
N ALA A 270 -13.46 -3.27 15.06
CA ALA A 270 -12.07 -3.38 15.48
C ALA A 270 -11.39 -2.01 15.52
N THR A 271 -10.60 -1.79 16.56
CA THR A 271 -9.78 -0.59 16.76
C THR A 271 -8.30 -0.87 16.41
N CYS A 272 -7.51 0.20 16.24
CA CYS A 272 -6.06 0.08 16.11
C CYS A 272 -5.46 -0.59 17.35
N ALA A 273 -5.92 -0.21 18.52
CA ALA A 273 -5.51 -0.79 19.81
C ALA A 273 -5.78 -2.30 19.89
N ASP A 274 -6.95 -2.77 19.42
CA ASP A 274 -7.28 -4.20 19.35
C ASP A 274 -6.27 -4.98 18.47
N VAL A 275 -5.97 -4.44 17.29
CA VAL A 275 -5.02 -5.06 16.36
C VAL A 275 -3.62 -5.12 16.94
N GLU A 276 -3.14 -4.02 17.55
CA GLU A 276 -1.84 -3.98 18.21
C GLU A 276 -1.74 -4.97 19.38
N ALA A 277 -2.78 -5.07 20.18
CA ALA A 277 -2.84 -6.03 21.30
C ALA A 277 -2.83 -7.48 20.76
N LEU A 278 -3.58 -7.74 19.69
CA LEU A 278 -3.61 -9.06 19.05
C LEU A 278 -2.25 -9.41 18.42
N ILE A 279 -1.57 -8.48 17.77
CA ILE A 279 -0.21 -8.66 17.23
C ILE A 279 0.76 -9.05 18.33
N ARG A 280 0.77 -8.32 19.47
CA ARG A 280 1.62 -8.65 20.62
C ARG A 280 1.34 -10.05 21.16
N ALA A 281 0.08 -10.40 21.37
CA ALA A 281 -0.31 -11.72 21.85
C ALA A 281 0.16 -12.86 20.91
N ILE A 282 0.06 -12.64 19.58
CA ILE A 282 0.57 -13.60 18.58
C ILE A 282 2.09 -13.71 18.68
N GLN A 283 2.81 -12.60 18.72
CA GLN A 283 4.27 -12.57 18.82
C GLN A 283 4.76 -13.33 20.06
N ASP A 284 4.19 -13.03 21.22
CA ASP A 284 4.55 -13.64 22.51
C ASP A 284 4.28 -15.17 22.48
N THR A 285 3.11 -15.58 21.99
CA THR A 285 2.74 -16.99 21.96
C THR A 285 3.62 -17.79 20.99
N VAL A 286 3.88 -17.26 19.80
CA VAL A 286 4.73 -17.93 18.81
C VAL A 286 6.18 -17.99 19.30
N PHE A 287 6.69 -16.89 19.86
CA PHE A 287 8.05 -16.88 20.40
C PHE A 287 8.24 -17.88 21.55
N GLN A 288 7.31 -17.94 22.50
CA GLN A 288 7.35 -18.91 23.60
C GLN A 288 7.30 -20.37 23.12
N ALA A 289 6.52 -20.65 22.09
CA ALA A 289 6.36 -22.01 21.57
C ALA A 289 7.48 -22.46 20.64
N THR A 290 8.11 -21.53 19.90
CA THR A 290 9.01 -21.89 18.78
C THR A 290 10.37 -21.21 18.81
N GLY A 291 10.56 -20.17 19.63
CA GLY A 291 11.75 -19.31 19.63
C GLY A 291 11.86 -18.38 18.42
N VAL A 292 10.88 -18.34 17.53
CA VAL A 292 10.88 -17.51 16.32
C VAL A 292 10.20 -16.17 16.58
N GLU A 293 10.92 -15.07 16.33
CA GLU A 293 10.35 -13.73 16.39
C GLU A 293 9.58 -13.40 15.11
N LEU A 294 8.34 -12.92 15.25
CA LEU A 294 7.52 -12.45 14.14
C LEU A 294 7.62 -10.93 14.00
N GLU A 295 8.09 -10.46 12.83
CA GLU A 295 8.16 -9.03 12.51
C GLU A 295 6.88 -8.59 11.76
N PRO A 296 6.15 -7.53 12.20
CA PRO A 296 5.01 -7.03 11.48
C PRO A 296 5.36 -6.54 10.06
N GLU A 297 4.52 -6.90 9.07
CA GLU A 297 4.58 -6.37 7.69
C GLU A 297 3.63 -5.18 7.53
N ILE A 298 2.49 -5.20 8.22
CA ILE A 298 1.57 -4.05 8.22
C ILE A 298 2.24 -2.86 8.89
N ARG A 299 1.98 -1.66 8.35
CA ARG A 299 2.62 -0.43 8.81
C ARG A 299 1.65 0.40 9.64
N ARG A 300 1.99 0.60 10.91
CA ARG A 300 1.35 1.63 11.72
C ARG A 300 1.82 3.00 11.22
N ILE A 301 0.88 3.88 10.93
CA ILE A 301 1.20 5.24 10.47
C ILE A 301 1.40 6.16 11.68
N SER A 302 2.44 6.99 11.59
CA SER A 302 2.64 8.18 12.43
C SER A 302 3.03 9.34 11.53
N LEU A 303 2.48 10.54 11.78
CA LEU A 303 2.87 11.78 11.08
C LEU A 303 3.82 12.65 11.91
N SER A 304 4.26 12.15 13.06
CA SER A 304 5.13 12.89 13.99
C SER A 304 6.63 12.77 13.68
N GLU A 305 7.01 12.22 12.50
CA GLU A 305 8.41 12.09 12.09
C GLU A 305 8.66 12.66 10.69
#